data_2904d572579c23f4aa98b681ea290af8
#
_entry.id   2904d572579c23f4aa98b681ea290af8
#
_cell.length_a   1.000
_cell.length_b   1.000
_cell.length_c   1.000
_cell.angle_alpha   90.00
_cell.angle_beta   90.00
_cell.angle_gamma   90.00
#
_symmetry.space_group_name_H-M   'P 1'
#
loop_
_entity.id
_entity.type
_entity.pdbx_description
1 polymer ?
#
loop_
_entity_poly.entity_id
_entity_poly.type
_entity_poly.pdbx_seq_one_letter_code
_entity_poly.pdbx_strand_id
1 'polypeptide(L)'
;MYRDLIAVTNRHLCSRPFTEQITRVCQLHPRALILREKDLPKEEYFSLARQVKEICEQFEVPFIPHFYPVVARKLGCDRLHLPLPLLRENPEVISSFHTIGTSIHSVSEAVEAEKLGDSYLTAGHIYVTDCKKGLPPRGLTFLQDVCSSVQIPVYGIGGIKIDGSQLHELKNAGAAGGCVMSGMMQI
;
A
#
# COMPACT_ATOMS: atom_id res chain seq x y z
N MET A 1 4.88 -7.57 15.06
CA MET A 1 5.62 -7.43 13.80
C MET A 1 4.66 -7.14 12.62
N TYR A 2 3.77 -8.07 12.24
CA TYR A 2 2.91 -7.87 11.05
C TYR A 2 1.93 -6.71 11.18
N ARG A 3 1.51 -6.33 12.38
CA ARG A 3 0.65 -5.14 12.62
C ARG A 3 1.29 -3.80 12.25
N ASP A 4 2.61 -3.77 12.00
CA ASP A 4 3.33 -2.61 11.49
C ASP A 4 3.54 -2.69 9.97
N LEU A 5 3.06 -3.76 9.32
CA LEU A 5 3.22 -4.00 7.90
C LEU A 5 1.88 -3.90 7.16
N ILE A 6 1.89 -3.21 6.03
CA ILE A 6 0.81 -3.23 5.05
C ILE A 6 1.19 -4.24 3.97
N ALA A 7 0.33 -5.23 3.73
CA ALA A 7 0.48 -6.16 2.62
C ALA A 7 0.04 -5.49 1.30
N VAL A 8 0.86 -5.61 0.26
CA VAL A 8 0.52 -5.12 -1.09
C VAL A 8 0.51 -6.30 -2.04
N THR A 9 -0.54 -6.45 -2.82
CA THR A 9 -0.66 -7.60 -3.70
C THR A 9 0.05 -7.44 -5.05
N ASN A 10 0.42 -8.57 -5.60
CA ASN A 10 0.77 -8.80 -7.01
C ASN A 10 0.57 -10.29 -7.27
N ARG A 11 -0.55 -10.67 -7.91
CA ARG A 11 -0.92 -12.07 -8.13
C ARG A 11 0.11 -12.87 -8.93
N HIS A 12 0.90 -12.21 -9.79
CA HIS A 12 1.93 -12.86 -10.60
C HIS A 12 3.12 -13.37 -9.77
N LEU A 13 3.26 -12.96 -8.51
CA LEU A 13 4.32 -13.45 -7.62
C LEU A 13 3.90 -14.66 -6.79
N CYS A 14 2.63 -15.07 -6.85
CA CYS A 14 2.11 -16.18 -6.08
C CYS A 14 2.48 -17.52 -6.71
N SER A 15 2.92 -18.48 -5.90
CA SER A 15 3.16 -19.88 -6.30
C SER A 15 1.92 -20.78 -6.16
N ARG A 16 0.83 -20.26 -5.59
CA ARG A 16 -0.45 -20.93 -5.35
C ARG A 16 -1.63 -20.08 -5.81
N PRO A 17 -2.87 -20.62 -5.80
CA PRO A 17 -4.06 -19.81 -6.12
C PRO A 17 -4.10 -18.53 -5.30
N PHE A 18 -4.43 -17.41 -5.95
CA PHE A 18 -4.31 -16.08 -5.34
C PHE A 18 -5.15 -15.91 -4.07
N THR A 19 -6.39 -16.42 -4.06
CA THR A 19 -7.26 -16.36 -2.88
C THR A 19 -6.71 -17.15 -1.69
N GLU A 20 -6.05 -18.29 -1.94
CA GLU A 20 -5.34 -19.05 -0.89
C GLU A 20 -4.16 -18.23 -0.35
N GLN A 21 -3.40 -17.57 -1.22
CA GLN A 21 -2.32 -16.69 -0.79
C GLN A 21 -2.83 -15.53 0.07
N ILE A 22 -3.93 -14.89 -0.33
CA ILE A 22 -4.55 -13.82 0.46
C ILE A 22 -5.01 -14.31 1.84
N THR A 23 -5.59 -15.50 1.90
CA THR A 23 -5.98 -16.13 3.18
C THR A 23 -4.76 -16.28 4.11
N ARG A 24 -3.64 -16.80 3.60
CA ARG A 24 -2.39 -16.90 4.39
C ARG A 24 -1.86 -15.54 4.84
N VAL A 25 -1.89 -14.55 3.98
CA VAL A 25 -1.50 -13.18 4.35
C VAL A 25 -2.40 -12.64 5.46
N CYS A 26 -3.71 -12.83 5.36
CA CYS A 26 -4.66 -12.34 6.36
C CYS A 26 -4.50 -13.05 7.72
N GLN A 27 -4.12 -14.34 7.74
CA GLN A 27 -3.79 -15.07 8.96
C GLN A 27 -2.60 -14.46 9.76
N LEU A 28 -1.73 -13.70 9.11
CA LEU A 28 -0.67 -12.97 9.79
C LEU A 28 -1.16 -11.66 10.45
N HIS A 29 -2.40 -11.28 10.23
CA HIS A 29 -3.01 -10.03 10.70
C HIS A 29 -2.15 -8.80 10.39
N PRO A 30 -1.83 -8.52 9.10
CA PRO A 30 -1.16 -7.29 8.73
C PRO A 30 -2.02 -6.07 9.09
N ARG A 31 -1.41 -4.89 9.17
CA ARG A 31 -2.12 -3.64 9.44
C ARG A 31 -3.24 -3.36 8.43
N ALA A 32 -3.03 -3.71 7.18
CA ALA A 32 -3.99 -3.61 6.10
C ALA A 32 -3.51 -4.44 4.90
N LEU A 33 -4.41 -4.67 3.93
CA LEU A 33 -4.08 -5.26 2.64
C LEU A 33 -4.52 -4.32 1.52
N ILE A 34 -3.56 -3.88 0.70
CA ILE A 34 -3.78 -3.11 -0.53
C ILE A 34 -3.87 -4.07 -1.71
N LEU A 35 -5.02 -4.13 -2.37
CA LEU A 35 -5.21 -4.92 -3.59
C LEU A 35 -4.69 -4.15 -4.81
N ARG A 36 -3.46 -4.44 -5.23
CA ARG A 36 -2.78 -3.75 -6.32
C ARG A 36 -2.58 -4.66 -7.54
N GLU A 37 -3.61 -4.76 -8.39
CA GLU A 37 -3.60 -5.56 -9.62
C GLU A 37 -3.90 -4.63 -10.81
N LYS A 38 -2.88 -3.86 -11.23
CA LYS A 38 -2.99 -2.76 -12.20
C LYS A 38 -3.27 -3.20 -13.64
N ASP A 39 -2.97 -4.45 -13.96
CA ASP A 39 -3.13 -5.04 -15.28
C ASP A 39 -4.52 -5.63 -15.51
N LEU A 40 -5.35 -5.69 -14.47
CA LEU A 40 -6.73 -6.15 -14.61
C LEU A 40 -7.64 -5.04 -15.14
N PRO A 41 -8.49 -5.35 -16.12
CA PRO A 41 -9.63 -4.51 -16.48
C PRO A 41 -10.55 -4.30 -15.28
N LYS A 42 -11.29 -3.18 -15.26
CA LYS A 42 -12.12 -2.76 -14.12
C LYS A 42 -13.12 -3.83 -13.65
N GLU A 43 -13.75 -4.54 -14.57
CA GLU A 43 -14.75 -5.58 -14.28
C GLU A 43 -14.12 -6.83 -13.64
N GLU A 44 -12.96 -7.25 -14.13
CA GLU A 44 -12.19 -8.36 -13.54
C GLU A 44 -11.63 -7.95 -12.17
N TYR A 45 -11.11 -6.72 -12.06
CA TYR A 45 -10.66 -6.17 -10.79
C TYR A 45 -11.81 -6.12 -9.76
N PHE A 46 -13.02 -5.71 -10.17
CA PHE A 46 -14.19 -5.70 -9.28
C PHE A 46 -14.50 -7.10 -8.74
N SER A 47 -14.51 -8.11 -9.62
CA SER A 47 -14.80 -9.51 -9.24
C SER A 47 -13.77 -10.05 -8.25
N LEU A 48 -12.48 -9.77 -8.51
CA LEU A 48 -11.39 -10.16 -7.63
C LEU A 48 -11.43 -9.39 -6.30
N ALA A 49 -11.67 -8.09 -6.34
CA ALA A 49 -11.72 -7.22 -5.17
C ALA A 49 -12.83 -7.63 -4.20
N ARG A 50 -13.99 -8.10 -4.71
CA ARG A 50 -15.06 -8.64 -3.87
C ARG A 50 -14.60 -9.87 -3.10
N GLN A 51 -13.96 -10.84 -3.76
CA GLN A 51 -13.45 -12.06 -3.13
C GLN A 51 -12.39 -11.74 -2.06
N VAL A 52 -11.44 -10.86 -2.40
CA VAL A 52 -10.37 -10.46 -1.47
C VAL A 52 -10.94 -9.69 -0.27
N LYS A 53 -11.94 -8.83 -0.48
CA LYS A 53 -12.63 -8.11 0.60
C LYS A 53 -13.29 -9.09 1.57
N GLU A 54 -14.03 -10.09 1.07
CA GLU A 54 -14.66 -11.13 1.88
C GLU A 54 -13.63 -11.90 2.73
N ILE A 55 -12.47 -12.25 2.17
CA ILE A 55 -11.38 -12.89 2.92
C ILE A 55 -10.84 -11.93 4.01
N CYS A 56 -10.56 -10.67 3.66
CA CYS A 56 -10.06 -9.70 4.62
C CYS A 56 -11.02 -9.50 5.81
N GLU A 57 -12.32 -9.44 5.55
CA GLU A 57 -13.37 -9.33 6.58
C GLU A 57 -13.38 -10.52 7.54
N GLN A 58 -13.21 -11.76 7.04
CA GLN A 58 -13.13 -12.97 7.88
C GLN A 58 -11.98 -12.93 8.89
N PHE A 59 -10.88 -12.25 8.56
CA PHE A 59 -9.70 -12.14 9.41
C PHE A 59 -9.56 -10.76 10.08
N GLU A 60 -10.55 -9.89 9.95
CA GLU A 60 -10.55 -8.53 10.49
C GLU A 60 -9.35 -7.69 10.00
N VAL A 61 -8.89 -7.95 8.76
CA VAL A 61 -7.83 -7.18 8.11
C VAL A 61 -8.44 -6.05 7.29
N PRO A 62 -8.06 -4.79 7.51
CA PRO A 62 -8.53 -3.67 6.71
C PRO A 62 -8.20 -3.85 5.22
N PHE A 63 -9.24 -3.90 4.38
CA PHE A 63 -9.11 -4.01 2.93
C PHE A 63 -9.04 -2.64 2.28
N ILE A 64 -8.07 -2.44 1.39
CA ILE A 64 -7.85 -1.18 0.67
C ILE A 64 -7.80 -1.45 -0.83
N PRO A 65 -8.85 -1.12 -1.60
CA PRO A 65 -8.78 -1.12 -3.06
C PRO A 65 -7.71 -0.15 -3.56
N HIS A 66 -7.14 -0.46 -4.72
CA HIS A 66 -6.15 0.40 -5.37
C HIS A 66 -6.65 0.82 -6.75
N PHE A 67 -6.37 2.07 -7.16
CA PHE A 67 -6.53 2.60 -8.51
C PHE A 67 -7.96 2.90 -8.96
N TYR A 68 -8.98 2.13 -8.59
CA TYR A 68 -10.35 2.24 -9.11
C TYR A 68 -11.35 2.80 -8.08
N PRO A 69 -11.54 4.16 -7.96
CA PRO A 69 -12.49 4.75 -7.00
C PRO A 69 -13.93 4.23 -7.18
N VAL A 70 -14.35 4.05 -8.44
CA VAL A 70 -15.71 3.55 -8.75
C VAL A 70 -15.92 2.13 -8.22
N VAL A 71 -14.90 1.27 -8.30
CA VAL A 71 -14.95 -0.09 -7.75
C VAL A 71 -15.02 -0.05 -6.22
N ALA A 72 -14.18 0.77 -5.59
CA ALA A 72 -14.19 0.95 -4.14
C ALA A 72 -15.57 1.38 -3.62
N ARG A 73 -16.19 2.37 -4.25
CA ARG A 73 -17.57 2.82 -3.92
C ARG A 73 -18.60 1.70 -4.09
N LYS A 74 -18.58 0.97 -5.21
CA LYS A 74 -19.52 -0.14 -5.48
C LYS A 74 -19.41 -1.28 -4.46
N LEU A 75 -18.21 -1.49 -3.89
CA LEU A 75 -17.95 -2.48 -2.85
C LEU A 75 -18.24 -1.96 -1.43
N GLY A 76 -18.67 -0.70 -1.28
CA GLY A 76 -18.91 -0.09 0.02
C GLY A 76 -17.63 0.08 0.84
N CYS A 77 -16.47 0.23 0.19
CA CYS A 77 -15.21 0.47 0.88
C CYS A 77 -15.12 1.93 1.33
N ASP A 78 -14.66 2.13 2.55
CA ASP A 78 -14.37 3.45 3.15
C ASP A 78 -12.90 3.88 2.96
N ARG A 79 -12.09 3.02 2.32
CA ARG A 79 -10.65 3.19 2.10
C ARG A 79 -10.30 3.07 0.63
N LEU A 80 -9.26 3.79 0.22
CA LEU A 80 -8.73 3.73 -1.14
C LEU A 80 -7.23 4.07 -1.15
N HIS A 81 -6.47 3.45 -2.05
CA HIS A 81 -5.07 3.84 -2.33
C HIS A 81 -4.90 4.24 -3.79
N LEU A 82 -4.30 5.39 -4.05
CA LEU A 82 -4.14 5.95 -5.39
C LEU A 82 -2.67 6.29 -5.71
N PRO A 83 -2.27 6.24 -6.99
CA PRO A 83 -1.12 7.02 -7.45
C PRO A 83 -1.41 8.52 -7.37
N LEU A 84 -0.43 9.33 -6.96
CA LEU A 84 -0.61 10.79 -6.85
C LEU A 84 -1.13 11.47 -8.14
N PRO A 85 -0.67 11.11 -9.34
CA PRO A 85 -1.24 11.69 -10.57
C PRO A 85 -2.76 11.51 -10.69
N LEU A 86 -3.25 10.33 -10.32
CA LEU A 86 -4.69 10.06 -10.38
C LEU A 86 -5.48 10.85 -9.33
N LEU A 87 -4.89 11.10 -8.16
CA LEU A 87 -5.49 11.96 -7.14
C LEU A 87 -5.55 13.42 -7.61
N ARG A 88 -4.51 13.93 -8.27
CA ARG A 88 -4.48 15.27 -8.86
C ARG A 88 -5.61 15.49 -9.88
N GLU A 89 -5.87 14.47 -10.71
CA GLU A 89 -6.90 14.50 -11.73
C GLU A 89 -8.33 14.41 -11.16
N ASN A 90 -8.47 13.85 -9.94
CA ASN A 90 -9.76 13.55 -9.31
C ASN A 90 -9.77 13.94 -7.83
N PRO A 91 -9.54 15.23 -7.49
CA PRO A 91 -9.41 15.66 -6.09
C PRO A 91 -10.70 15.46 -5.27
N GLU A 92 -11.87 15.40 -5.93
CA GLU A 92 -13.14 15.13 -5.28
C GLU A 92 -13.23 13.73 -4.63
N VAL A 93 -12.32 12.84 -4.99
CA VAL A 93 -12.23 11.49 -4.37
C VAL A 93 -11.95 11.58 -2.88
N ILE A 94 -11.21 12.60 -2.42
CA ILE A 94 -10.88 12.80 -1.01
C ILE A 94 -12.13 12.84 -0.13
N SER A 95 -13.17 13.56 -0.55
CA SER A 95 -14.42 13.66 0.21
C SER A 95 -15.29 12.40 0.17
N SER A 96 -14.96 11.46 -0.70
CA SER A 96 -15.74 10.24 -0.94
C SER A 96 -15.30 9.04 -0.08
N PHE A 97 -14.13 9.12 0.58
CA PHE A 97 -13.56 8.03 1.36
C PHE A 97 -13.07 8.55 2.72
N HIS A 98 -13.22 7.73 3.76
CA HIS A 98 -12.72 8.07 5.10
C HIS A 98 -11.18 8.04 5.16
N THR A 99 -10.56 7.13 4.42
CA THR A 99 -9.09 6.97 4.41
C THR A 99 -8.60 6.87 2.97
N ILE A 100 -7.77 7.82 2.58
CA ILE A 100 -7.07 7.77 1.29
C ILE A 100 -5.57 7.72 1.54
N GLY A 101 -4.89 6.84 0.84
CA GLY A 101 -3.43 6.77 0.83
C GLY A 101 -2.88 6.96 -0.56
N THR A 102 -1.70 7.53 -0.64
CA THR A 102 -1.03 7.81 -1.91
C THR A 102 0.41 7.34 -1.92
N SER A 103 0.85 6.85 -3.09
CA SER A 103 2.25 6.50 -3.33
C SER A 103 3.01 7.73 -3.81
N ILE A 104 4.13 8.05 -3.13
CA ILE A 104 4.98 9.21 -3.42
C ILE A 104 6.44 8.80 -3.65
N HIS A 105 7.15 9.65 -4.37
CA HIS A 105 8.55 9.43 -4.78
C HIS A 105 9.46 10.64 -4.54
N SER A 106 8.95 11.71 -3.92
CA SER A 106 9.74 12.88 -3.51
C SER A 106 9.11 13.55 -2.28
N VAL A 107 9.89 14.39 -1.59
CA VAL A 107 9.40 15.21 -0.47
C VAL A 107 8.31 16.19 -0.94
N SER A 108 8.48 16.80 -2.10
CA SER A 108 7.47 17.69 -2.66
C SER A 108 6.14 17.00 -2.94
N GLU A 109 6.18 15.76 -3.44
CA GLU A 109 4.98 14.94 -3.62
C GLU A 109 4.30 14.60 -2.29
N ALA A 110 5.07 14.37 -1.22
CA ALA A 110 4.53 14.10 0.10
C ALA A 110 3.76 15.31 0.66
N VAL A 111 4.38 16.50 0.60
CA VAL A 111 3.75 17.76 1.04
C VAL A 111 2.51 18.09 0.21
N GLU A 112 2.55 17.81 -1.09
CA GLU A 112 1.40 18.00 -1.98
C GLU A 112 0.25 17.05 -1.62
N ALA A 113 0.54 15.76 -1.45
CA ALA A 113 -0.48 14.75 -1.11
C ALA A 113 -1.16 15.07 0.22
N GLU A 114 -0.40 15.47 1.24
CA GLU A 114 -0.98 15.92 2.52
C GLU A 114 -1.89 17.14 2.34
N LYS A 115 -1.49 18.14 1.53
CA LYS A 115 -2.31 19.32 1.22
C LYS A 115 -3.58 18.97 0.46
N LEU A 116 -3.56 17.93 -0.36
CA LEU A 116 -4.74 17.40 -1.04
C LEU A 116 -5.69 16.67 -0.09
N GLY A 117 -5.26 16.31 1.13
CA GLY A 117 -6.09 15.68 2.15
C GLY A 117 -5.87 14.18 2.30
N ASP A 118 -4.73 13.65 1.87
CA ASP A 118 -4.36 12.24 2.11
C ASP A 118 -4.31 11.90 3.60
N SER A 119 -4.67 10.67 3.94
CA SER A 119 -4.67 10.15 5.31
C SER A 119 -3.37 9.43 5.66
N TYR A 120 -2.63 8.94 4.68
CA TYR A 120 -1.32 8.31 4.82
C TYR A 120 -0.57 8.25 3.50
N LEU A 121 0.75 8.05 3.57
CA LEU A 121 1.61 7.94 2.39
C LEU A 121 2.36 6.61 2.36
N THR A 122 2.64 6.12 1.13
CA THR A 122 3.67 5.10 0.91
C THR A 122 4.85 5.74 0.17
N ALA A 123 6.03 5.73 0.78
CA ALA A 123 7.24 6.37 0.27
C ALA A 123 8.25 5.35 -0.24
N GLY A 124 8.68 5.47 -1.48
CA GLY A 124 9.65 4.49 -1.99
C GLY A 124 10.29 4.78 -3.32
N HIS A 125 11.20 3.86 -3.70
CA HIS A 125 11.54 2.59 -3.03
C HIS A 125 12.75 2.79 -2.09
N ILE A 126 12.67 2.23 -0.90
CA ILE A 126 13.64 2.48 0.18
C ILE A 126 14.89 1.63 0.01
N TYR A 127 14.75 0.33 -0.27
CA TYR A 127 15.84 -0.62 -0.46
C TYR A 127 15.84 -1.16 -1.89
N VAL A 128 16.94 -1.81 -2.29
CA VAL A 128 17.04 -2.49 -3.57
C VAL A 128 15.89 -3.49 -3.74
N THR A 129 15.27 -3.51 -4.91
CA THR A 129 14.12 -4.38 -5.20
C THR A 129 14.06 -4.76 -6.67
N ASP A 130 13.70 -6.00 -6.94
CA ASP A 130 13.52 -6.51 -8.31
C ASP A 130 12.41 -5.79 -9.08
N CYS A 131 11.44 -5.18 -8.39
CA CYS A 131 10.37 -4.41 -9.00
C CYS A 131 10.84 -3.09 -9.63
N LYS A 132 12.07 -2.66 -9.34
CA LYS A 132 12.70 -1.42 -9.82
C LYS A 132 14.14 -1.69 -10.27
N LYS A 133 14.37 -2.76 -11.04
CA LYS A 133 15.70 -3.12 -11.55
C LYS A 133 16.38 -1.94 -12.24
N GLY A 134 17.64 -1.71 -11.89
CA GLY A 134 18.46 -0.65 -12.50
C GLY A 134 18.23 0.75 -11.92
N LEU A 135 17.27 0.95 -11.04
CA LEU A 135 17.11 2.21 -10.33
C LEU A 135 17.74 2.13 -8.94
N PRO A 136 18.57 3.12 -8.54
CA PRO A 136 19.11 3.15 -7.19
C PRO A 136 17.99 3.37 -6.16
N PRO A 137 18.07 2.72 -4.98
CA PRO A 137 17.13 2.95 -3.90
C PRO A 137 17.27 4.39 -3.38
N ARG A 138 16.16 4.96 -2.90
CA ARG A 138 16.15 6.31 -2.32
C ARG A 138 16.76 6.34 -0.91
N GLY A 139 16.73 5.22 -0.20
CA GLY A 139 17.34 5.05 1.11
C GLY A 139 16.53 5.61 2.28
N LEU A 140 17.09 5.42 3.47
CA LEU A 140 16.46 5.85 4.72
C LEU A 140 16.49 7.37 4.92
N THR A 141 17.49 8.07 4.39
CA THR A 141 17.56 9.55 4.43
C THR A 141 16.34 10.16 3.72
N PHE A 142 16.02 9.67 2.53
CA PHE A 142 14.81 10.10 1.82
C PHE A 142 13.54 9.85 2.66
N LEU A 143 13.44 8.68 3.29
CA LEU A 143 12.29 8.35 4.16
C LEU A 143 12.19 9.32 5.34
N GLN A 144 13.31 9.62 5.98
CA GLN A 144 13.39 10.57 7.09
C GLN A 144 12.98 11.98 6.67
N ASP A 145 13.45 12.46 5.51
CA ASP A 145 13.09 13.75 4.96
C ASP A 145 11.57 13.84 4.70
N VAL A 146 11.00 12.79 4.11
CA VAL A 146 9.54 12.68 3.91
C VAL A 146 8.79 12.72 5.24
N CYS A 147 9.17 11.87 6.20
CA CYS A 147 8.50 11.82 7.51
C CYS A 147 8.59 13.15 8.27
N SER A 148 9.67 13.90 8.11
CA SER A 148 9.85 15.20 8.74
C SER A 148 9.05 16.32 8.05
N SER A 149 8.61 16.12 6.81
CA SER A 149 7.93 17.14 6.01
C SER A 149 6.41 17.12 6.10
N VAL A 150 5.82 16.05 6.66
CA VAL A 150 4.37 15.85 6.78
C VAL A 150 3.97 15.40 8.17
N GLN A 151 2.69 15.57 8.53
CA GLN A 151 2.14 15.15 9.83
C GLN A 151 1.38 13.80 9.74
N ILE A 152 0.99 13.40 8.53
CA ILE A 152 0.27 12.15 8.30
C ILE A 152 1.24 10.94 8.31
N PRO A 153 0.76 9.74 8.67
CA PRO A 153 1.60 8.54 8.72
C PRO A 153 2.24 8.20 7.38
N VAL A 154 3.55 7.91 7.40
CA VAL A 154 4.31 7.47 6.23
C VAL A 154 4.73 6.01 6.41
N TYR A 155 4.55 5.19 5.39
CA TYR A 155 5.01 3.81 5.32
C TYR A 155 6.09 3.67 4.24
N GLY A 156 7.26 3.12 4.61
CA GLY A 156 8.29 2.82 3.62
C GLY A 156 7.85 1.67 2.70
N ILE A 157 8.20 1.72 1.42
CA ILE A 157 7.94 0.64 0.45
C ILE A 157 9.15 0.37 -0.43
N GLY A 158 9.30 -0.88 -0.86
CA GLY A 158 10.34 -1.34 -1.78
C GLY A 158 11.54 -1.98 -1.09
N GLY A 159 11.76 -3.27 -1.37
CA GLY A 159 12.84 -4.07 -0.82
C GLY A 159 12.73 -4.40 0.66
N ILE A 160 11.56 -4.19 1.28
CA ILE A 160 11.32 -4.48 2.69
C ILE A 160 11.03 -5.98 2.85
N LYS A 161 11.74 -6.61 3.79
CA LYS A 161 11.62 -8.03 4.11
C LYS A 161 10.50 -8.29 5.10
N ILE A 162 9.87 -9.45 4.96
CA ILE A 162 8.76 -9.87 5.81
C ILE A 162 9.21 -10.26 7.24
N ASP A 163 10.48 -10.60 7.43
CA ASP A 163 11.05 -11.00 8.72
C ASP A 163 11.10 -9.85 9.75
N GLY A 164 10.79 -8.63 9.33
CA GLY A 164 10.77 -7.45 10.18
C GLY A 164 12.16 -6.91 10.55
N SER A 165 13.23 -7.46 10.00
CA SER A 165 14.61 -7.02 10.30
C SER A 165 14.83 -5.52 10.04
N GLN A 166 14.13 -4.95 9.05
CA GLN A 166 14.24 -3.54 8.66
C GLN A 166 13.21 -2.62 9.36
N LEU A 167 12.26 -3.16 10.13
CA LEU A 167 11.22 -2.34 10.78
C LEU A 167 11.79 -1.32 11.75
N HIS A 168 12.85 -1.68 12.47
CA HIS A 168 13.51 -0.77 13.39
C HIS A 168 14.12 0.43 12.66
N GLU A 169 14.79 0.19 11.52
CA GLU A 169 15.38 1.25 10.70
C GLU A 169 14.31 2.19 10.12
N LEU A 170 13.20 1.61 9.62
CA LEU A 170 12.07 2.41 9.12
C LEU A 170 11.46 3.29 10.21
N LYS A 171 11.26 2.74 11.42
CA LYS A 171 10.71 3.49 12.56
C LYS A 171 11.68 4.58 13.05
N ASN A 172 12.97 4.29 13.07
CA ASN A 172 13.99 5.29 13.41
C ASN A 172 14.04 6.46 12.40
N ALA A 173 13.71 6.20 11.13
CA ALA A 173 13.53 7.22 10.12
C ALA A 173 12.18 7.98 10.23
N GLY A 174 11.35 7.69 11.22
CA GLY A 174 10.06 8.33 11.48
C GLY A 174 8.85 7.66 10.82
N ALA A 175 9.04 6.55 10.10
CA ALA A 175 7.93 5.87 9.45
C ALA A 175 7.03 5.12 10.45
N ALA A 176 5.74 5.09 10.17
CA ALA A 176 4.74 4.33 10.94
C ALA A 176 4.90 2.80 10.76
N GLY A 177 5.58 2.37 9.70
CA GLY A 177 5.84 0.98 9.38
C GLY A 177 6.31 0.78 7.93
N GLY A 178 6.05 -0.39 7.38
CA GLY A 178 6.46 -0.75 6.03
C GLY A 178 5.37 -1.38 5.19
N CYS A 179 5.52 -1.30 3.86
CA CYS A 179 4.69 -2.01 2.89
C CYS A 179 5.50 -3.14 2.25
N VAL A 180 4.98 -4.35 2.27
CA VAL A 180 5.64 -5.54 1.74
C VAL A 180 4.80 -6.16 0.63
N MET A 181 5.39 -6.36 -0.55
CA MET A 181 4.74 -7.01 -1.69
C MET A 181 5.27 -8.43 -1.91
N SER A 182 6.50 -8.57 -2.39
CA SER A 182 7.05 -9.88 -2.77
C SER A 182 7.05 -10.88 -1.62
N GLY A 183 7.51 -10.49 -0.43
CA GLY A 183 7.53 -11.38 0.73
C GLY A 183 6.12 -11.84 1.13
N MET A 184 5.10 -10.97 1.07
CA MET A 184 3.72 -11.34 1.37
C MET A 184 3.10 -12.26 0.31
N MET A 185 3.53 -12.15 -0.94
CA MET A 185 3.01 -12.99 -2.04
C MET A 185 3.71 -14.37 -2.13
N GLN A 186 4.74 -14.61 -1.33
CA GLN A 186 5.56 -15.83 -1.39
C GLN A 186 5.60 -16.63 -0.07
N ILE A 187 4.84 -16.23 0.94
CA ILE A 187 4.73 -16.96 2.22
C ILE A 187 4.00 -18.29 2.07
#